data_292419cd093a5f2158c89d195f70756d
#
_entry.id   292419cd093a5f2158c89d195f70756d
#
_cell.length_a   1.000
_cell.length_b   1.000
_cell.length_c   1.000
_cell.angle_alpha   90.00
_cell.angle_beta   90.00
_cell.angle_gamma   90.00
#
_symmetry.space_group_name_H-M   'P 1'
#
loop_
_entity.id
_entity.type
_entity.pdbx_description
1 polymer ?
#
loop_
_entity_poly.entity_id
_entity_poly.type
_entity_poly.pdbx_seq_one_letter_code
_entity_poly.pdbx_strand_id
1 'polypeptide(L)'
;MKKALITGITGQDGSYLAELLLEKGYEVHGIIRRASTFNTERIDHLYQDPHINGVRLFLHYGDLADSANLVKLVYEIQPDEIYNLAAQSHVRVSFDSPEFTGDVDALGTMRLLEAIHLTGRDKLTKFYQASTSELFGLVQEVPQKETTPFYPRSPYAVAKLYAYWAVRNYREAYGIFASNGILFNHESPRRGETFVTRKITRAVGRIKMGLQDKLYMGNINSLRDWGFAGD
;
A
#
# COMPACT_ATOMS: atom_id res chain seq x y z
N MET A 1 -20.25 2.06 -14.65
CA MET A 1 -19.14 1.19 -14.24
C MET A 1 -18.49 1.86 -13.03
N LYS A 2 -18.17 1.11 -11.98
CA LYS A 2 -17.47 1.68 -10.82
C LYS A 2 -16.01 1.96 -11.14
N LYS A 3 -15.47 3.05 -10.58
CA LYS A 3 -14.08 3.46 -10.74
C LYS A 3 -13.30 3.27 -9.44
N ALA A 4 -12.17 2.60 -9.53
CA ALA A 4 -11.24 2.43 -8.41
C ALA A 4 -9.92 3.15 -8.68
N LEU A 5 -9.42 3.91 -7.71
CA LEU A 5 -8.08 4.49 -7.72
C LEU A 5 -7.19 3.73 -6.75
N ILE A 6 -6.09 3.18 -7.24
CA ILE A 6 -5.13 2.39 -6.45
C ILE A 6 -3.80 3.12 -6.41
N THR A 7 -3.35 3.52 -5.24
CA THR A 7 -1.95 3.90 -5.04
C THR A 7 -1.12 2.65 -4.74
N GLY A 8 0.12 2.60 -5.22
CA GLY A 8 0.95 1.41 -5.05
C GLY A 8 0.51 0.20 -5.89
N ILE A 9 -0.15 0.43 -7.03
CA ILE A 9 -0.66 -0.61 -7.93
C ILE A 9 0.44 -1.56 -8.42
N THR A 10 1.69 -1.11 -8.52
CA THR A 10 2.86 -1.91 -8.93
C THR A 10 3.43 -2.78 -7.79
N GLY A 11 2.90 -2.66 -6.59
CA GLY A 11 3.24 -3.49 -5.44
C GLY A 11 2.62 -4.88 -5.50
N GLN A 12 2.95 -5.72 -4.50
CA GLN A 12 2.36 -7.05 -4.35
C GLN A 12 0.83 -6.95 -4.28
N ASP A 13 0.31 -6.28 -3.27
CA ASP A 13 -1.12 -6.20 -2.98
C ASP A 13 -1.88 -5.41 -4.06
N GLY A 14 -1.28 -4.31 -4.54
CA GLY A 14 -1.87 -3.50 -5.61
C GLY A 14 -2.07 -4.28 -6.90
N SER A 15 -1.16 -5.18 -7.24
CA SER A 15 -1.28 -5.99 -8.45
C SER A 15 -2.38 -7.06 -8.36
N TYR A 16 -2.55 -7.72 -7.20
CA TYR A 16 -3.67 -8.65 -6.98
C TYR A 16 -5.00 -7.91 -6.94
N LEU A 17 -5.06 -6.77 -6.25
CA LEU A 17 -6.28 -5.97 -6.19
C LEU A 17 -6.69 -5.46 -7.58
N ALA A 18 -5.74 -5.06 -8.42
CA ALA A 18 -6.03 -4.63 -9.79
C ALA A 18 -6.66 -5.75 -10.62
N GLU A 19 -6.13 -6.97 -10.54
CA GLU A 19 -6.72 -8.15 -11.18
C GLU A 19 -8.16 -8.38 -10.72
N LEU A 20 -8.36 -8.46 -9.40
CA LEU A 20 -9.68 -8.70 -8.80
C LEU A 20 -10.71 -7.64 -9.21
N LEU A 21 -10.33 -6.37 -9.23
CA LEU A 21 -11.26 -5.29 -9.59
C LEU A 21 -11.59 -5.31 -11.10
N LEU A 22 -10.62 -5.60 -11.95
CA LEU A 22 -10.85 -5.77 -13.39
C LEU A 22 -11.79 -6.95 -13.67
N GLU A 23 -11.61 -8.09 -12.98
CA GLU A 23 -12.50 -9.24 -13.05
C GLU A 23 -13.93 -8.90 -12.59
N LYS A 24 -14.06 -8.06 -11.55
CA LYS A 24 -15.35 -7.54 -11.06
C LYS A 24 -15.97 -6.46 -11.96
N GLY A 25 -15.34 -6.11 -13.07
CA GLY A 25 -15.87 -5.16 -14.04
C GLY A 25 -15.65 -3.68 -13.69
N TYR A 26 -14.71 -3.37 -12.81
CA TYR A 26 -14.33 -1.98 -12.51
C TYR A 26 -13.48 -1.37 -13.63
N GLU A 27 -13.52 -0.05 -13.72
CA GLU A 27 -12.49 0.77 -14.33
C GLU A 27 -11.43 1.06 -13.28
N VAL A 28 -10.20 0.61 -13.50
CA VAL A 28 -9.10 0.68 -12.53
C VAL A 28 -8.10 1.75 -12.94
N HIS A 29 -7.86 2.70 -12.07
CA HIS A 29 -6.85 3.73 -12.20
C HIS A 29 -5.73 3.48 -11.22
N GLY A 30 -4.49 3.34 -11.70
CA GLY A 30 -3.32 3.11 -10.86
C GLY A 30 -2.40 4.32 -10.82
N ILE A 31 -1.97 4.74 -9.63
CA ILE A 31 -0.90 5.73 -9.49
C ILE A 31 0.44 5.01 -9.50
N ILE A 32 1.32 5.40 -10.43
CA ILE A 32 2.70 4.93 -10.57
C ILE A 32 3.67 6.11 -10.39
N ARG A 33 4.80 5.88 -9.72
CA ARG A 33 5.84 6.89 -9.62
C ARG A 33 6.63 6.98 -10.91
N ARG A 34 7.01 8.19 -11.28
CA ARG A 34 7.91 8.40 -12.42
C ARG A 34 9.31 7.90 -12.05
N ALA A 35 9.83 6.96 -12.82
CA ALA A 35 11.17 6.41 -12.67
C ALA A 35 11.83 6.26 -14.04
N SER A 36 13.17 6.24 -14.08
CA SER A 36 13.93 6.00 -15.30
C SER A 36 13.92 4.55 -15.76
N THR A 37 13.54 3.64 -14.88
CA THR A 37 13.36 2.21 -15.16
C THR A 37 11.90 1.81 -14.94
N PHE A 38 11.40 0.86 -15.72
CA PHE A 38 10.07 0.31 -15.52
C PHE A 38 10.02 -0.48 -14.21
N ASN A 39 8.93 -0.30 -13.48
CA ASN A 39 8.64 -1.02 -12.23
C ASN A 39 7.24 -1.66 -12.25
N THR A 40 6.73 -1.94 -13.45
CA THR A 40 5.35 -2.38 -13.71
C THR A 40 5.22 -3.90 -13.91
N GLU A 41 6.30 -4.68 -13.80
CA GLU A 41 6.36 -6.12 -14.08
C GLU A 41 5.19 -6.93 -13.50
N ARG A 42 4.67 -6.53 -12.31
CA ARG A 42 3.55 -7.24 -11.66
C ARG A 42 2.19 -6.97 -12.31
N ILE A 43 2.10 -5.95 -13.16
CA ILE A 43 0.84 -5.54 -13.83
C ILE A 43 0.97 -5.48 -15.35
N ASP A 44 2.15 -5.78 -15.93
CA ASP A 44 2.37 -5.73 -17.38
C ASP A 44 1.39 -6.62 -18.15
N HIS A 45 1.03 -7.76 -17.58
CA HIS A 45 0.05 -8.68 -18.18
C HIS A 45 -1.39 -8.14 -18.20
N LEU A 46 -1.68 -7.10 -17.43
CA LEU A 46 -2.98 -6.42 -17.39
C LEU A 46 -3.02 -5.22 -18.35
N TYR A 47 -1.85 -4.72 -18.75
CA TYR A 47 -1.74 -3.52 -19.54
C TYR A 47 -2.27 -3.75 -20.96
N GLN A 48 -3.06 -2.83 -21.41
CA GLN A 48 -3.53 -2.73 -22.80
C GLN A 48 -3.28 -1.30 -23.29
N ASP A 49 -3.06 -1.15 -24.58
CA ASP A 49 -2.90 0.17 -25.19
C ASP A 49 -4.18 1.00 -24.95
N PRO A 50 -4.09 2.18 -24.32
CA PRO A 50 -5.25 3.01 -24.00
C PRO A 50 -6.06 3.49 -25.22
N HIS A 51 -5.52 3.34 -26.44
CA HIS A 51 -6.24 3.64 -27.69
C HIS A 51 -7.15 2.47 -28.13
N ILE A 52 -7.10 1.31 -27.50
CA ILE A 52 -7.97 0.18 -27.77
C ILE A 52 -9.32 0.38 -27.08
N ASN A 53 -10.42 0.12 -27.78
CA ASN A 53 -11.75 0.18 -27.20
C ASN A 53 -11.94 -0.89 -26.10
N GLY A 54 -12.49 -0.47 -24.97
CA GLY A 54 -12.81 -1.39 -23.86
C GLY A 54 -11.69 -1.56 -22.83
N VAL A 55 -10.60 -0.80 -22.95
CA VAL A 55 -9.55 -0.72 -21.90
C VAL A 55 -10.17 -0.26 -20.59
N ARG A 56 -9.81 -0.93 -19.51
CA ARG A 56 -10.30 -0.63 -18.17
C ARG A 56 -9.18 -0.42 -17.13
N LEU A 57 -7.92 -0.51 -17.54
CA LEU A 57 -6.77 -0.19 -16.69
C LEU A 57 -6.08 1.06 -17.24
N PHE A 58 -5.99 2.08 -16.40
CA PHE A 58 -5.34 3.35 -16.72
C PHE A 58 -4.26 3.66 -15.69
N LEU A 59 -3.05 3.98 -16.16
CA LEU A 59 -1.93 4.31 -15.30
C LEU A 59 -1.65 5.81 -15.34
N HIS A 60 -1.51 6.43 -14.18
CA HIS A 60 -1.25 7.85 -14.00
C HIS A 60 0.06 8.06 -13.26
N TYR A 61 0.88 9.00 -13.72
CA TYR A 61 2.04 9.41 -12.96
C TYR A 61 1.61 10.29 -11.77
N GLY A 62 2.09 9.94 -10.59
CA GLY A 62 1.84 10.68 -9.36
C GLY A 62 2.70 10.21 -8.20
N ASP A 63 2.76 11.02 -7.16
CA ASP A 63 3.46 10.71 -5.92
C ASP A 63 2.61 11.14 -4.72
N LEU A 64 2.67 10.38 -3.62
CA LEU A 64 1.98 10.77 -2.37
C LEU A 64 2.55 12.05 -1.74
N ALA A 65 3.73 12.47 -2.15
CA ALA A 65 4.32 13.75 -1.75
C ALA A 65 3.79 14.96 -2.55
N ASP A 66 3.04 14.75 -3.65
CA ASP A 66 2.51 15.80 -4.53
C ASP A 66 1.01 16.03 -4.33
N SER A 67 0.65 16.94 -3.43
CA SER A 67 -0.74 17.28 -3.11
C SER A 67 -1.52 17.77 -4.33
N ALA A 68 -0.92 18.61 -5.16
CA ALA A 68 -1.62 19.21 -6.31
C ALA A 68 -1.97 18.14 -7.36
N ASN A 69 -1.04 17.23 -7.62
CA ASN A 69 -1.28 16.10 -8.52
C ASN A 69 -2.38 15.17 -7.99
N LEU A 70 -2.35 14.83 -6.69
CA LEU A 70 -3.38 13.98 -6.07
C LEU A 70 -4.78 14.59 -6.16
N VAL A 71 -4.92 15.89 -5.84
CA VAL A 71 -6.21 16.61 -5.99
C VAL A 71 -6.68 16.58 -7.42
N LYS A 72 -5.79 16.86 -8.40
CA LYS A 72 -6.10 16.79 -9.82
C LYS A 72 -6.60 15.41 -10.23
N LEU A 73 -5.89 14.35 -9.84
CA LEU A 73 -6.26 12.97 -10.19
C LEU A 73 -7.63 12.59 -9.60
N VAL A 74 -7.89 12.91 -8.34
CA VAL A 74 -9.19 12.63 -7.70
C VAL A 74 -10.31 13.41 -8.41
N TYR A 75 -10.06 14.67 -8.78
CA TYR A 75 -11.02 15.50 -9.50
C TYR A 75 -11.34 14.97 -10.91
N GLU A 76 -10.31 14.58 -11.69
CA GLU A 76 -10.48 14.11 -13.07
C GLU A 76 -11.08 12.69 -13.13
N ILE A 77 -10.61 11.76 -12.28
CA ILE A 77 -11.04 10.36 -12.27
C ILE A 77 -12.42 10.23 -11.63
N GLN A 78 -12.70 11.00 -10.59
CA GLN A 78 -13.90 10.88 -9.75
C GLN A 78 -14.14 9.44 -9.25
N PRO A 79 -13.17 8.84 -8.52
CA PRO A 79 -13.25 7.44 -8.11
C PRO A 79 -14.40 7.20 -7.13
N ASP A 80 -15.08 6.05 -7.28
CA ASP A 80 -16.03 5.54 -6.28
C ASP A 80 -15.29 4.98 -5.07
N GLU A 81 -14.10 4.43 -5.30
CA GLU A 81 -13.29 3.78 -4.27
C GLU A 81 -11.81 4.15 -4.44
N ILE A 82 -11.14 4.49 -3.34
CA ILE A 82 -9.69 4.72 -3.29
C ILE A 82 -9.05 3.70 -2.36
N TYR A 83 -8.05 2.99 -2.87
CA TYR A 83 -7.24 2.03 -2.13
C TYR A 83 -5.83 2.58 -1.98
N ASN A 84 -5.49 3.05 -0.78
CA ASN A 84 -4.16 3.58 -0.48
C ASN A 84 -3.24 2.47 0.02
N LEU A 85 -2.51 1.85 -0.92
CA LEU A 85 -1.57 0.77 -0.68
C LEU A 85 -0.10 1.22 -0.82
N ALA A 86 0.13 2.42 -1.36
CA ALA A 86 1.48 2.96 -1.51
C ALA A 86 2.07 3.33 -0.14
N ALA A 87 3.32 2.97 0.06
CA ALA A 87 4.09 3.29 1.25
C ALA A 87 5.60 3.12 1.02
N GLN A 88 6.40 3.77 1.86
CA GLN A 88 7.76 3.32 2.16
C GLN A 88 7.62 2.19 3.21
N SER A 89 7.44 0.94 2.77
CA SER A 89 7.03 -0.19 3.64
C SER A 89 8.19 -0.96 4.28
N HIS A 90 9.43 -0.59 4.02
CA HIS A 90 10.59 -1.31 4.58
C HIS A 90 10.97 -0.71 5.94
N VAL A 91 10.66 -1.42 7.03
CA VAL A 91 10.87 -0.95 8.42
C VAL A 91 12.32 -0.50 8.65
N ARG A 92 13.33 -1.26 8.21
CA ARG A 92 14.73 -0.86 8.40
C ARG A 92 15.05 0.48 7.73
N VAL A 93 14.58 0.69 6.49
CA VAL A 93 14.80 1.93 5.74
C VAL A 93 14.17 3.14 6.45
N SER A 94 13.09 2.94 7.20
CA SER A 94 12.47 4.04 7.95
C SER A 94 13.38 4.66 9.01
N PHE A 95 14.34 3.90 9.55
CA PHE A 95 15.34 4.44 10.46
C PHE A 95 16.44 5.24 9.74
N ASP A 96 16.71 4.90 8.49
CA ASP A 96 17.71 5.60 7.67
C ASP A 96 17.12 6.85 7.01
N SER A 97 15.79 6.88 6.76
CA SER A 97 15.06 7.98 6.11
C SER A 97 13.72 8.26 6.80
N PRO A 98 13.72 8.71 8.07
CA PRO A 98 12.48 8.87 8.85
C PRO A 98 11.57 9.97 8.31
N GLU A 99 12.13 11.10 7.86
CA GLU A 99 11.35 12.21 7.32
C GLU A 99 10.64 11.84 6.03
N PHE A 100 11.34 11.20 5.10
CA PHE A 100 10.75 10.69 3.86
C PHE A 100 9.63 9.67 4.16
N THR A 101 9.85 8.77 5.11
CA THR A 101 8.84 7.79 5.54
C THR A 101 7.61 8.51 6.11
N GLY A 102 7.81 9.52 6.95
CA GLY A 102 6.71 10.35 7.49
C GLY A 102 5.95 11.10 6.39
N ASP A 103 6.67 11.70 5.44
CA ASP A 103 6.05 12.44 4.34
C ASP A 103 5.19 11.55 3.43
N VAL A 104 5.68 10.37 3.06
CA VAL A 104 4.96 9.44 2.19
C VAL A 104 3.83 8.74 2.93
N ASP A 105 4.11 8.14 4.10
CA ASP A 105 3.19 7.21 4.74
C ASP A 105 2.14 7.92 5.61
N ALA A 106 2.53 9.01 6.28
CA ALA A 106 1.64 9.80 7.12
C ALA A 106 0.96 10.93 6.31
N LEU A 107 1.76 11.89 5.83
CA LEU A 107 1.23 13.04 5.12
C LEU A 107 0.64 12.67 3.75
N GLY A 108 1.18 11.65 3.07
CA GLY A 108 0.61 11.13 1.84
C GLY A 108 -0.82 10.63 2.00
N THR A 109 -1.12 9.94 3.11
CA THR A 109 -2.50 9.56 3.47
C THR A 109 -3.39 10.78 3.72
N MET A 110 -2.87 11.76 4.46
CA MET A 110 -3.58 13.02 4.69
C MET A 110 -3.91 13.74 3.39
N ARG A 111 -2.95 13.83 2.45
CA ARG A 111 -3.16 14.46 1.13
C ARG A 111 -4.26 13.81 0.31
N LEU A 112 -4.39 12.48 0.37
CA LEU A 112 -5.49 11.77 -0.30
C LEU A 112 -6.85 12.05 0.35
N LEU A 113 -6.92 12.08 1.68
CA LEU A 113 -8.13 12.44 2.41
C LEU A 113 -8.55 13.88 2.10
N GLU A 114 -7.58 14.82 2.11
CA GLU A 114 -7.81 16.20 1.67
C GLU A 114 -8.27 16.29 0.21
N ALA A 115 -7.68 15.48 -0.69
CA ALA A 115 -8.11 15.46 -2.09
C ALA A 115 -9.57 15.03 -2.24
N ILE A 116 -10.04 14.06 -1.45
CA ILE A 116 -11.45 13.67 -1.41
C ILE A 116 -12.31 14.85 -0.92
N HIS A 117 -11.92 15.48 0.18
CA HIS A 117 -12.65 16.57 0.80
C HIS A 117 -12.71 17.81 -0.10
N LEU A 118 -11.58 18.28 -0.59
CA LEU A 118 -11.48 19.47 -1.45
C LEU A 118 -12.22 19.32 -2.80
N THR A 119 -12.39 18.11 -3.27
CA THR A 119 -13.16 17.81 -4.50
C THR A 119 -14.66 17.57 -4.23
N GLY A 120 -15.11 17.74 -2.99
CA GLY A 120 -16.51 17.58 -2.59
C GLY A 120 -17.02 16.13 -2.66
N ARG A 121 -16.12 15.17 -2.52
CA ARG A 121 -16.45 13.74 -2.69
C ARG A 121 -16.62 12.98 -1.36
N ASP A 122 -16.76 13.66 -0.24
CA ASP A 122 -16.85 13.06 1.11
C ASP A 122 -17.89 11.94 1.22
N LYS A 123 -19.02 12.06 0.53
CA LYS A 123 -20.12 11.08 0.54
C LYS A 123 -20.14 10.16 -0.69
N LEU A 124 -19.28 10.40 -1.66
CA LEU A 124 -19.27 9.71 -2.95
C LEU A 124 -18.13 8.70 -3.07
N THR A 125 -16.97 9.00 -2.47
CA THR A 125 -15.78 8.17 -2.55
C THR A 125 -15.57 7.39 -1.25
N LYS A 126 -15.41 6.08 -1.34
CA LYS A 126 -14.98 5.23 -0.22
C LYS A 126 -13.46 5.18 -0.20
N PHE A 127 -12.89 5.20 0.99
CA PHE A 127 -11.45 5.18 1.18
C PHE A 127 -11.00 3.99 2.03
N TYR A 128 -10.04 3.24 1.53
CA TYR A 128 -9.36 2.17 2.26
C TYR A 128 -7.89 2.53 2.48
N GLN A 129 -7.44 2.46 3.72
CA GLN A 129 -6.05 2.62 4.12
C GLN A 129 -5.43 1.28 4.47
N ALA A 130 -4.39 0.88 3.75
CA ALA A 130 -3.53 -0.21 4.18
C ALA A 130 -2.74 0.25 5.42
N SER A 131 -3.22 -0.14 6.58
CA SER A 131 -2.51 0.03 7.84
C SER A 131 -1.63 -1.20 8.10
N THR A 132 -1.14 -1.42 9.31
CA THR A 132 -0.12 -2.44 9.56
C THR A 132 -0.20 -3.00 10.98
N SER A 133 0.13 -4.27 11.17
CA SER A 133 0.33 -4.86 12.50
C SER A 133 1.48 -4.24 13.29
N GLU A 134 2.39 -3.52 12.61
CA GLU A 134 3.48 -2.77 13.27
C GLU A 134 2.96 -1.63 14.18
N LEU A 135 1.67 -1.24 14.07
CA LEU A 135 1.02 -0.34 15.03
C LEU A 135 1.09 -0.88 16.45
N PHE A 136 0.94 -2.21 16.62
CA PHE A 136 0.98 -2.85 17.92
C PHE A 136 2.41 -2.81 18.53
N GLY A 137 3.45 -2.88 17.71
CA GLY A 137 4.85 -2.71 18.08
C GLY A 137 5.27 -3.50 19.31
N LEU A 138 5.46 -2.82 20.46
CA LEU A 138 5.61 -3.49 21.76
C LEU A 138 4.23 -3.93 22.25
N VAL A 139 3.87 -5.15 21.89
CA VAL A 139 2.54 -5.72 22.09
C VAL A 139 2.09 -5.63 23.55
N GLN A 140 0.91 -5.02 23.77
CA GLN A 140 0.35 -4.80 25.10
C GLN A 140 -0.65 -5.90 25.53
N GLU A 141 -1.13 -6.69 24.58
CA GLU A 141 -2.14 -7.75 24.79
C GLU A 141 -1.93 -8.88 23.77
N VAL A 142 -2.09 -10.13 24.19
CA VAL A 142 -2.00 -11.32 23.33
C VAL A 142 -3.22 -12.20 23.59
N PRO A 143 -4.00 -12.57 22.54
CA PRO A 143 -3.90 -12.13 21.14
C PRO A 143 -4.29 -10.67 20.98
N GLN A 144 -3.78 -10.01 19.91
CA GLN A 144 -4.18 -8.65 19.56
C GLN A 144 -5.60 -8.65 19.00
N LYS A 145 -6.31 -7.55 19.24
CA LYS A 145 -7.63 -7.23 18.70
C LYS A 145 -7.73 -5.74 18.40
N GLU A 146 -8.80 -5.28 17.81
CA GLU A 146 -8.98 -3.89 17.38
C GLU A 146 -8.93 -2.88 18.53
N THR A 147 -9.17 -3.32 19.77
CA THR A 147 -9.10 -2.50 20.99
C THR A 147 -7.74 -2.54 21.68
N THR A 148 -6.82 -3.40 21.24
CA THR A 148 -5.48 -3.49 21.82
C THR A 148 -4.73 -2.17 21.62
N PRO A 149 -4.16 -1.56 22.67
CA PRO A 149 -3.43 -0.30 22.55
C PRO A 149 -2.25 -0.41 21.57
N PHE A 150 -2.07 0.60 20.74
CA PHE A 150 -0.92 0.69 19.85
C PHE A 150 0.31 1.21 20.58
N TYR A 151 1.47 0.61 20.27
CA TYR A 151 2.76 1.03 20.83
C TYR A 151 3.85 0.91 19.76
N PRO A 152 3.87 1.80 18.74
CA PRO A 152 4.77 1.68 17.58
C PRO A 152 6.26 1.72 18.00
N ARG A 153 7.11 0.98 17.31
CA ARG A 153 8.53 0.82 17.62
C ARG A 153 9.46 1.15 16.45
N SER A 154 8.94 1.82 15.41
CA SER A 154 9.73 2.27 14.26
C SER A 154 9.16 3.57 13.69
N PRO A 155 9.96 4.38 12.97
CA PRO A 155 9.44 5.56 12.26
C PRO A 155 8.33 5.19 11.25
N TYR A 156 8.44 4.03 10.59
CA TYR A 156 7.38 3.46 9.75
C TYR A 156 6.07 3.28 10.53
N ALA A 157 6.14 2.60 11.68
CA ALA A 157 4.95 2.33 12.48
C ALA A 157 4.32 3.63 13.02
N VAL A 158 5.14 4.62 13.40
CA VAL A 158 4.66 5.96 13.85
C VAL A 158 3.95 6.69 12.69
N ALA A 159 4.51 6.66 11.48
CA ALA A 159 3.88 7.27 10.30
C ALA A 159 2.55 6.58 9.97
N LYS A 160 2.50 5.27 10.02
CA LYS A 160 1.25 4.50 9.81
C LYS A 160 0.23 4.72 10.93
N LEU A 161 0.67 4.98 12.17
CA LEU A 161 -0.23 5.34 13.26
C LEU A 161 -0.86 6.73 13.05
N TYR A 162 -0.10 7.70 12.56
CA TYR A 162 -0.65 8.98 12.14
C TYR A 162 -1.72 8.78 11.06
N ALA A 163 -1.42 8.02 10.01
CA ALA A 163 -2.35 7.71 8.94
C ALA A 163 -3.64 7.03 9.45
N TYR A 164 -3.51 6.07 10.36
CA TYR A 164 -4.64 5.39 11.00
C TYR A 164 -5.59 6.39 11.68
N TRP A 165 -5.04 7.30 12.48
CA TRP A 165 -5.84 8.29 13.19
C TRP A 165 -6.37 9.39 12.28
N ALA A 166 -5.66 9.76 11.22
CA ALA A 166 -6.15 10.68 10.21
C ALA A 166 -7.40 10.11 9.51
N VAL A 167 -7.36 8.85 9.08
CA VAL A 167 -8.51 8.15 8.48
C VAL A 167 -9.71 8.13 9.42
N ARG A 168 -9.49 7.80 10.69
CA ARG A 168 -10.55 7.82 11.69
C ARG A 168 -11.14 9.22 11.91
N ASN A 169 -10.27 10.23 12.00
CA ASN A 169 -10.68 11.61 12.18
C ASN A 169 -11.54 12.10 11.00
N TYR A 170 -11.13 11.84 9.75
CA TYR A 170 -11.88 12.25 8.56
C TYR A 170 -13.24 11.53 8.45
N ARG A 171 -13.29 10.27 8.85
CA ARG A 171 -14.56 9.54 8.95
C ARG A 171 -15.51 10.20 9.94
N GLU A 172 -15.02 10.60 11.12
CA GLU A 172 -15.83 11.18 12.20
C GLU A 172 -16.19 12.65 11.92
N ALA A 173 -15.25 13.45 11.39
CA ALA A 173 -15.43 14.88 11.16
C ALA A 173 -16.23 15.18 9.87
N TYR A 174 -15.90 14.52 8.76
CA TYR A 174 -16.50 14.81 7.45
C TYR A 174 -17.47 13.73 6.99
N GLY A 175 -17.51 12.59 7.68
CA GLY A 175 -18.38 11.45 7.38
C GLY A 175 -18.00 10.75 6.08
N ILE A 176 -16.72 10.77 5.73
CA ILE A 176 -16.16 9.95 4.64
C ILE A 176 -16.31 8.48 5.02
N PHE A 177 -16.75 7.63 4.10
CA PHE A 177 -16.66 6.18 4.29
C PHE A 177 -15.19 5.77 4.19
N ALA A 178 -14.47 5.81 5.31
CA ALA A 178 -13.05 5.52 5.37
C ALA A 178 -12.76 4.40 6.37
N SER A 179 -11.95 3.41 5.99
CA SER A 179 -11.59 2.26 6.81
C SER A 179 -10.10 1.98 6.80
N ASN A 180 -9.60 1.46 7.92
CA ASN A 180 -8.24 0.97 8.06
C ASN A 180 -8.24 -0.56 8.06
N GLY A 181 -7.44 -1.18 7.20
CA GLY A 181 -7.10 -2.59 7.31
C GLY A 181 -5.82 -2.77 8.11
N ILE A 182 -5.87 -3.43 9.26
CA ILE A 182 -4.67 -3.75 10.04
C ILE A 182 -4.04 -5.01 9.47
N LEU A 183 -3.16 -4.83 8.50
CA LEU A 183 -2.55 -5.94 7.76
C LEU A 183 -1.41 -6.55 8.56
N PHE A 184 -1.48 -7.86 8.76
CA PHE A 184 -0.36 -8.67 9.26
C PHE A 184 0.57 -9.05 8.10
N ASN A 185 1.60 -9.84 8.36
CA ASN A 185 2.52 -10.26 7.31
C ASN A 185 1.78 -11.13 6.29
N HIS A 186 1.83 -10.76 5.03
CA HIS A 186 1.20 -11.51 3.94
C HIS A 186 2.15 -11.57 2.76
N GLU A 187 2.28 -12.73 2.20
CA GLU A 187 3.35 -13.08 1.29
C GLU A 187 2.81 -13.72 0.01
N SER A 188 3.58 -13.64 -1.06
CA SER A 188 3.26 -14.28 -2.33
C SER A 188 4.50 -14.37 -3.23
N PRO A 189 4.42 -15.04 -4.39
CA PRO A 189 5.46 -14.98 -5.43
C PRO A 189 5.78 -13.55 -5.90
N ARG A 190 4.85 -12.59 -5.69
CA ARG A 190 5.02 -11.17 -6.05
C ARG A 190 5.67 -10.34 -4.94
N ARG A 191 6.04 -10.95 -3.81
CA ARG A 191 6.68 -10.23 -2.71
C ARG A 191 7.97 -9.56 -3.15
N GLY A 192 8.23 -8.35 -2.64
CA GLY A 192 9.48 -7.63 -2.90
C GLY A 192 10.71 -8.43 -2.43
N GLU A 193 11.76 -8.43 -3.22
CA GLU A 193 12.92 -9.33 -3.08
C GLU A 193 13.73 -9.15 -1.78
N THR A 194 13.63 -8.00 -1.14
CA THR A 194 14.32 -7.65 0.10
C THR A 194 13.55 -8.08 1.35
N PHE A 195 12.27 -8.44 1.21
CA PHE A 195 11.47 -8.93 2.33
C PHE A 195 11.81 -10.38 2.67
N VAL A 196 11.59 -10.74 3.94
CA VAL A 196 12.16 -11.94 4.56
C VAL A 196 11.87 -13.23 3.80
N THR A 197 10.64 -13.49 3.40
CA THR A 197 10.27 -14.73 2.70
C THR A 197 10.91 -14.81 1.31
N ARG A 198 10.83 -13.72 0.53
CA ARG A 198 11.45 -13.67 -0.80
C ARG A 198 12.98 -13.70 -0.71
N LYS A 199 13.54 -13.01 0.28
CA LYS A 199 14.99 -13.08 0.58
C LYS A 199 15.43 -14.52 0.83
N ILE A 200 14.66 -15.29 1.62
CA ILE A 200 14.96 -16.70 1.91
C ILE A 200 14.86 -17.55 0.65
N THR A 201 13.74 -17.50 -0.07
CA THR A 201 13.51 -18.34 -1.26
C THR A 201 14.55 -18.09 -2.35
N ARG A 202 14.93 -16.83 -2.58
CA ARG A 202 16.02 -16.46 -3.52
C ARG A 202 17.37 -17.00 -3.05
N ALA A 203 17.71 -16.85 -1.77
CA ALA A 203 18.96 -17.35 -1.25
C ALA A 203 19.06 -18.88 -1.35
N VAL A 204 17.99 -19.61 -1.01
CA VAL A 204 17.93 -21.08 -1.15
C VAL A 204 18.17 -21.50 -2.60
N GLY A 205 17.50 -20.85 -3.56
CA GLY A 205 17.72 -21.13 -4.99
C GLY A 205 19.17 -20.87 -5.42
N ARG A 206 19.75 -19.74 -5.00
CA ARG A 206 21.15 -19.38 -5.31
C ARG A 206 22.17 -20.33 -4.67
N ILE A 207 21.94 -20.74 -3.43
CA ILE A 207 22.79 -21.73 -2.73
C ILE A 207 22.73 -23.07 -3.46
N LYS A 208 21.53 -23.53 -3.83
CA LYS A 208 21.34 -24.76 -4.60
C LYS A 208 22.11 -24.76 -5.92
N MET A 209 22.24 -23.60 -6.57
CA MET A 209 22.97 -23.44 -7.83
C MET A 209 24.46 -23.13 -7.66
N GLY A 210 24.97 -23.10 -6.45
CA GLY A 210 26.38 -22.76 -6.18
C GLY A 210 26.74 -21.28 -6.39
N LEU A 211 25.74 -20.40 -6.47
CA LEU A 211 25.92 -18.95 -6.68
C LEU A 211 26.03 -18.16 -5.38
N GLN A 212 25.86 -18.82 -4.24
CA GLN A 212 25.89 -18.22 -2.90
C GLN A 212 26.15 -19.33 -1.88
N ASP A 213 26.93 -19.06 -0.83
CA ASP A 213 27.28 -20.07 0.17
C ASP A 213 26.37 -20.05 1.39
N LYS A 214 25.85 -18.88 1.79
CA LYS A 214 25.07 -18.72 3.02
C LYS A 214 24.12 -17.52 2.93
N LEU A 215 23.10 -17.54 3.78
CA LEU A 215 22.16 -16.46 3.99
C LEU A 215 22.35 -15.85 5.39
N TYR A 216 22.53 -14.51 5.43
CA TYR A 216 22.56 -13.78 6.70
C TYR A 216 21.15 -13.28 7.03
N MET A 217 20.69 -13.66 8.23
CA MET A 217 19.40 -13.26 8.79
C MET A 217 19.62 -12.42 10.04
N GLY A 218 18.65 -11.56 10.36
CA GLY A 218 18.58 -10.85 11.63
C GLY A 218 18.03 -11.75 12.76
N ASN A 219 17.09 -11.24 13.56
CA ASN A 219 16.46 -12.03 14.62
C ASN A 219 15.57 -13.14 14.02
N ILE A 220 16.02 -14.39 14.15
CA ILE A 220 15.28 -15.57 13.65
C ILE A 220 14.22 -16.07 14.63
N ASN A 221 14.18 -15.55 15.87
CA ASN A 221 13.23 -15.96 16.91
C ASN A 221 11.96 -15.07 16.93
N SER A 222 11.83 -14.12 16.01
CA SER A 222 10.65 -13.28 15.93
C SER A 222 9.43 -14.08 15.49
N LEU A 223 8.38 -14.05 16.30
CA LEU A 223 7.07 -14.61 15.93
C LEU A 223 6.36 -13.67 14.98
N ARG A 224 5.69 -14.24 13.99
CA ARG A 224 4.89 -13.49 13.00
C ARG A 224 3.64 -14.28 12.63
N ASP A 225 2.57 -13.55 12.34
CA ASP A 225 1.39 -14.10 11.71
C ASP A 225 1.51 -13.93 10.19
N TRP A 226 1.35 -15.04 9.46
CA TRP A 226 1.59 -15.09 8.02
C TRP A 226 0.31 -15.42 7.27
N GLY A 227 -0.02 -14.60 6.28
CA GLY A 227 -1.12 -14.80 5.36
C GLY A 227 -0.65 -14.90 3.91
N PHE A 228 -1.59 -15.14 3.01
CA PHE A 228 -1.37 -15.09 1.57
C PHE A 228 -1.92 -13.78 0.99
N ALA A 229 -1.13 -13.10 0.16
CA ALA A 229 -1.49 -11.78 -0.35
C ALA A 229 -2.58 -11.79 -1.44
N GLY A 230 -2.98 -12.97 -1.92
CA GLY A 230 -4.08 -13.12 -2.88
C GLY A 230 -5.45 -13.30 -2.22
N ASP A 231 -5.51 -13.47 -0.88
CA ASP A 231 -6.76 -13.60 -0.13
C ASP A 231 -7.37 -12.21 0.15
#